data_54b00b7ec0738d9369d544b6a6ffce52
#
_entry.id   54b00b7ec0738d9369d544b6a6ffce52
#
_cell.length_a   1.000
_cell.length_b   1.000
_cell.length_c   1.000
_cell.angle_alpha   90.00
_cell.angle_beta   90.00
_cell.angle_gamma   90.00
#
_symmetry.space_group_name_H-M   'P 1'
#
loop_
_entity.id
_entity.type
_entity.pdbx_description
1 polymer ?
#
loop_
_entity_poly.entity_id
_entity_poly.type
_entity_poly.pdbx_seq_one_letter_code
_entity_poly.pdbx_strand_id
1 'polypeptide(L)'
;MNSFYWVFYTLFKSISKAFFSWKVVNREKLIEDGPVLIVSNHQSFLDPPMLGISYEDGIYFFARKTLFQGIFKWALPLCQAIPIDQENPDAASLKHVIRLLKSGKRVLVFPEGSRTPDGEIHDGMGGIGLILSKTKVPVQPLRISGAYEAFPIGARFPRLRPV
;
A
#
# COMPACT_ATOMS: atom_id res chain seq x y z
N MET A 1 -3.63 -5.97 16.25
CA MET A 1 -2.98 -6.78 15.19
C MET A 1 -2.53 -8.10 15.78
N ASN A 2 -2.45 -9.17 14.94
CA ASN A 2 -2.04 -10.49 15.40
C ASN A 2 -0.50 -10.63 15.41
N SER A 3 0.01 -11.64 16.13
CA SER A 3 1.45 -11.90 16.25
C SER A 3 2.12 -12.18 14.89
N PHE A 4 1.41 -12.80 13.95
CA PHE A 4 1.91 -13.08 12.61
C PHE A 4 2.24 -11.78 11.85
N TYR A 5 1.38 -10.77 11.95
CA TYR A 5 1.63 -9.45 11.35
C TYR A 5 2.96 -8.86 11.84
N TRP A 6 3.21 -8.89 13.14
CA TRP A 6 4.43 -8.32 13.72
C TRP A 6 5.69 -9.08 13.34
N VAL A 7 5.61 -10.41 13.25
CA VAL A 7 6.72 -11.23 12.75
C VAL A 7 7.02 -10.87 11.30
N PHE A 8 6.00 -10.83 10.44
CA PHE A 8 6.16 -10.44 9.03
C PHE A 8 6.69 -9.01 8.90
N TYR A 9 6.13 -8.06 9.65
CA TYR A 9 6.56 -6.66 9.68
C TYR A 9 8.04 -6.54 10.02
N THR A 10 8.49 -7.16 11.11
CA THR A 10 9.89 -7.08 11.56
C THR A 10 10.83 -7.73 10.56
N LEU A 11 10.48 -8.92 10.07
CA LEU A 11 11.26 -9.64 9.06
C LEU A 11 11.37 -8.84 7.76
N PHE A 12 10.24 -8.36 7.23
CA PHE A 12 10.22 -7.60 5.99
C PHE A 12 10.97 -6.27 6.12
N LYS A 13 10.83 -5.57 7.26
CA LYS A 13 11.57 -4.34 7.56
C LYS A 13 13.09 -4.58 7.59
N SER A 14 13.54 -5.68 8.20
CA SER A 14 14.95 -6.05 8.25
C SER A 14 15.49 -6.39 6.85
N ILE A 15 14.75 -7.18 6.08
CA ILE A 15 15.08 -7.51 4.68
C ILE A 15 15.13 -6.24 3.83
N SER A 16 14.15 -5.35 3.96
CA SER A 16 14.09 -4.11 3.18
C SER A 16 15.28 -3.21 3.47
N LYS A 17 15.69 -3.09 4.74
CA LYS A 17 16.90 -2.35 5.10
C LYS A 17 18.18 -2.99 4.57
N ALA A 18 18.32 -4.31 4.69
CA ALA A 18 19.53 -5.03 4.31
C ALA A 18 19.74 -5.08 2.78
N PHE A 19 18.69 -5.31 2.02
CA PHE A 19 18.78 -5.61 0.58
C PHE A 19 18.35 -4.47 -0.33
N PHE A 20 17.51 -3.55 0.16
CA PHE A 20 16.98 -2.44 -0.64
C PHE A 20 17.39 -1.07 -0.10
N SER A 21 18.28 -1.03 0.92
CA SER A 21 18.68 0.24 1.57
C SER A 21 17.47 1.13 1.95
N TRP A 22 16.34 0.48 2.24
CA TRP A 22 15.06 1.14 2.47
C TRP A 22 15.14 2.17 3.60
N LYS A 23 14.62 3.36 3.35
CA LYS A 23 14.56 4.43 4.33
C LYS A 23 13.30 5.29 4.17
N VAL A 24 12.82 5.85 5.26
CA VAL A 24 11.74 6.84 5.26
C VAL A 24 12.35 8.24 5.47
N VAL A 25 12.10 9.13 4.53
CA VAL A 25 12.51 10.54 4.62
C VAL A 25 11.36 11.34 5.24
N ASN A 26 11.67 12.27 6.14
CA ASN A 26 10.68 13.07 6.88
C ASN A 26 9.67 12.22 7.67
N ARG A 27 10.16 11.18 8.35
CA ARG A 27 9.32 10.26 9.13
C ARG A 27 8.45 10.99 10.16
N GLU A 28 8.92 12.07 10.73
CA GLU A 28 8.23 12.91 11.70
C GLU A 28 6.96 13.58 11.16
N LYS A 29 6.78 13.59 9.84
CA LYS A 29 5.58 14.11 9.15
C LYS A 29 4.49 13.05 8.91
N LEU A 30 4.76 11.79 9.25
CA LEU A 30 3.74 10.75 9.12
C LEU A 30 2.64 10.96 10.17
N ILE A 31 1.40 10.80 9.72
CA ILE A 31 0.23 10.84 10.61
C ILE A 31 0.06 9.44 11.19
N GLU A 32 0.59 9.24 12.40
CA GLU A 32 0.57 7.93 13.08
C GLU A 32 -0.72 7.70 13.88
N ASP A 33 -1.49 8.75 14.20
CA ASP A 33 -2.69 8.65 15.01
C ASP A 33 -3.97 8.80 14.19
N GLY A 34 -4.96 7.97 14.51
CA GLY A 34 -6.31 8.04 13.95
C GLY A 34 -6.43 7.57 12.50
N PRO A 35 -7.60 7.81 11.89
CA PRO A 35 -7.84 7.44 10.51
C PRO A 35 -7.12 8.38 9.56
N VAL A 36 -6.46 7.82 8.54
CA VAL A 36 -5.81 8.62 7.50
C VAL A 36 -5.94 7.91 6.14
N LEU A 37 -6.21 8.69 5.10
CA LEU A 37 -6.11 8.24 3.73
C LEU A 37 -4.67 8.45 3.24
N ILE A 38 -3.92 7.36 3.14
CA ILE A 38 -2.56 7.36 2.61
C ILE A 38 -2.65 7.25 1.09
N VAL A 39 -2.01 8.17 0.39
CA VAL A 39 -2.04 8.26 -1.08
C VAL A 39 -0.61 8.21 -1.60
N SER A 40 -0.29 7.26 -2.46
CA SER A 40 1.06 7.10 -3.03
C SER A 40 1.03 6.77 -4.51
N ASN A 41 2.11 7.06 -5.23
CA ASN A 41 2.37 6.52 -6.56
C ASN A 41 2.58 4.99 -6.49
N HIS A 42 2.33 4.29 -7.60
CA HIS A 42 2.39 2.83 -7.65
C HIS A 42 3.37 2.32 -8.71
N GLN A 43 4.54 1.88 -8.27
CA GLN A 43 5.64 1.46 -9.14
C GLN A 43 5.89 -0.05 -9.14
N SER A 44 5.58 -0.74 -8.03
CA SER A 44 6.08 -2.08 -7.78
C SER A 44 5.13 -2.94 -6.94
N PHE A 45 5.32 -4.25 -6.96
CA PHE A 45 4.76 -5.15 -5.96
C PHE A 45 5.30 -4.90 -4.55
N LEU A 46 6.46 -4.24 -4.44
CA LEU A 46 7.09 -3.89 -3.17
C LEU A 46 6.41 -2.69 -2.49
N ASP A 47 5.64 -1.86 -3.22
CA ASP A 47 5.10 -0.62 -2.66
C ASP A 47 4.20 -0.84 -1.44
N PRO A 48 3.15 -1.70 -1.48
CA PRO A 48 2.28 -1.85 -0.31
C PRO A 48 3.02 -2.31 0.94
N PRO A 49 3.88 -3.35 0.92
CA PRO A 49 4.60 -3.76 2.11
C PRO A 49 5.66 -2.74 2.55
N MET A 50 6.36 -2.04 1.63
CA MET A 50 7.35 -1.03 2.00
C MET A 50 6.70 0.21 2.62
N LEU A 51 5.56 0.64 2.09
CA LEU A 51 4.76 1.71 2.70
C LEU A 51 4.16 1.24 4.04
N GLY A 52 3.76 -0.02 4.14
CA GLY A 52 3.26 -0.62 5.39
C GLY A 52 4.26 -0.59 6.53
N ILE A 53 5.51 -0.93 6.26
CA ILE A 53 6.58 -0.90 7.28
C ILE A 53 7.09 0.52 7.58
N SER A 54 6.61 1.54 6.87
CA SER A 54 6.89 2.94 7.18
C SER A 54 6.11 3.43 8.40
N TYR A 55 4.97 2.83 8.70
CA TYR A 55 4.14 3.13 9.87
C TYR A 55 4.46 2.20 11.04
N GLU A 56 4.25 2.68 12.25
CA GLU A 56 4.43 1.85 13.47
C GLU A 56 3.30 0.86 13.65
N ASP A 57 2.09 1.26 13.26
CA ASP A 57 0.91 0.39 13.20
C ASP A 57 0.58 -0.02 11.77
N GLY A 58 -0.25 -1.06 11.65
CA GLY A 58 -0.66 -1.56 10.35
C GLY A 58 -1.52 -0.61 9.53
N ILE A 59 -1.35 -0.69 8.24
CA ILE A 59 -2.20 -0.03 7.26
C ILE A 59 -2.96 -1.06 6.44
N TYR A 60 -4.20 -0.72 6.06
CA TYR A 60 -4.97 -1.52 5.12
C TYR A 60 -4.63 -1.10 3.69
N PHE A 61 -4.54 -2.05 2.78
CA PHE A 61 -4.31 -1.77 1.37
C PHE A 61 -5.08 -2.75 0.48
N PHE A 62 -5.29 -2.38 -0.77
CA PHE A 62 -5.98 -3.23 -1.74
C PHE A 62 -4.99 -4.03 -2.56
N ALA A 63 -5.33 -5.30 -2.78
CA ALA A 63 -4.56 -6.21 -3.62
C ALA A 63 -5.50 -6.95 -4.58
N ARG A 64 -5.03 -7.21 -5.79
CA ARG A 64 -5.81 -7.92 -6.82
C ARG A 64 -6.28 -9.28 -6.30
N LYS A 65 -7.56 -9.62 -6.50
CA LYS A 65 -8.16 -10.92 -6.10
C LYS A 65 -7.33 -12.13 -6.56
N THR A 66 -6.71 -12.05 -7.74
CA THR A 66 -5.88 -13.12 -8.29
C THR A 66 -4.64 -13.43 -7.47
N LEU A 67 -4.20 -12.53 -6.57
CA LEU A 67 -3.08 -12.77 -5.66
C LEU A 67 -3.48 -13.64 -4.45
N PHE A 68 -4.77 -13.75 -4.15
CA PHE A 68 -5.26 -14.51 -3.00
C PHE A 68 -5.41 -16.02 -3.33
N GLN A 69 -4.30 -16.64 -3.77
CA GLN A 69 -4.22 -18.06 -4.11
C GLN A 69 -3.07 -18.73 -3.35
N GLY A 70 -3.14 -20.04 -3.20
CA GLY A 70 -2.11 -20.81 -2.48
C GLY A 70 -1.86 -20.26 -1.08
N ILE A 71 -0.58 -20.10 -0.71
CA ILE A 71 -0.18 -19.57 0.59
C ILE A 71 -0.63 -18.12 0.80
N PHE A 72 -0.71 -17.31 -0.25
CA PHE A 72 -1.12 -15.92 -0.20
C PHE A 72 -2.60 -15.72 0.16
N LYS A 73 -3.45 -16.74 -0.03
CA LYS A 73 -4.84 -16.73 0.44
C LYS A 73 -4.93 -16.48 1.96
N TRP A 74 -3.96 -16.99 2.68
CA TRP A 74 -3.88 -16.87 4.15
C TRP A 74 -2.99 -15.71 4.59
N ALA A 75 -1.85 -15.51 3.92
CA ALA A 75 -0.87 -14.50 4.30
C ALA A 75 -1.35 -13.06 4.06
N LEU A 76 -1.96 -12.77 2.91
CA LEU A 76 -2.38 -11.41 2.56
C LEU A 76 -3.41 -10.81 3.52
N PRO A 77 -4.50 -11.52 3.92
CA PRO A 77 -5.43 -10.98 4.92
C PRO A 77 -4.77 -10.73 6.28
N LEU A 78 -3.81 -11.57 6.68
CA LEU A 78 -3.05 -11.36 7.91
C LEU A 78 -2.17 -10.10 7.85
N CYS A 79 -1.78 -9.67 6.64
CA CYS A 79 -1.07 -8.41 6.38
C CYS A 79 -2.02 -7.24 6.08
N GLN A 80 -3.33 -7.39 6.35
CA GLN A 80 -4.36 -6.36 6.12
C GLN A 80 -4.62 -6.02 4.65
N ALA A 81 -4.22 -6.90 3.74
CA ALA A 81 -4.57 -6.78 2.33
C ALA A 81 -6.05 -7.14 2.09
N ILE A 82 -6.73 -6.32 1.30
CA ILE A 82 -8.15 -6.47 0.96
C ILE A 82 -8.25 -6.85 -0.51
N PRO A 83 -8.94 -7.95 -0.85
CA PRO A 83 -9.09 -8.35 -2.24
C PRO A 83 -9.98 -7.37 -3.01
N ILE A 84 -9.50 -6.92 -4.17
CA ILE A 84 -10.24 -6.06 -5.10
C ILE A 84 -10.24 -6.64 -6.51
N ASP A 85 -11.31 -6.43 -7.23
CA ASP A 85 -11.37 -6.62 -8.67
C ASP A 85 -10.86 -5.34 -9.34
N GLN A 86 -9.67 -5.40 -9.95
CA GLN A 86 -9.07 -4.23 -10.60
C GLN A 86 -9.63 -3.97 -12.00
N GLU A 87 -10.17 -5.00 -12.67
CA GLU A 87 -10.73 -4.87 -14.00
C GLU A 87 -12.11 -4.23 -13.97
N ASN A 88 -12.83 -4.45 -12.87
CA ASN A 88 -14.12 -3.84 -12.61
C ASN A 88 -14.12 -3.24 -11.19
N PRO A 89 -13.43 -2.07 -10.99
CA PRO A 89 -13.44 -1.42 -9.69
C PRO A 89 -14.86 -1.00 -9.36
N ASP A 90 -15.49 -1.78 -8.47
CA ASP A 90 -16.89 -1.61 -8.11
C ASP A 90 -17.08 -0.55 -7.00
N ALA A 91 -18.32 -0.06 -6.89
CA ALA A 91 -18.71 0.85 -5.81
C ALA A 91 -18.54 0.19 -4.43
N ALA A 92 -18.45 -1.15 -4.34
CA ALA A 92 -18.24 -1.87 -3.09
C ALA A 92 -16.82 -1.65 -2.55
N SER A 93 -15.82 -1.63 -3.41
CA SER A 93 -14.43 -1.34 -3.02
C SER A 93 -14.30 0.06 -2.42
N LEU A 94 -14.92 1.05 -3.05
CA LEU A 94 -14.95 2.42 -2.58
C LEU A 94 -15.70 2.54 -1.23
N LYS A 95 -16.85 1.88 -1.11
CA LYS A 95 -17.59 1.78 0.16
C LYS A 95 -16.76 1.12 1.26
N HIS A 96 -15.93 0.13 0.91
CA HIS A 96 -15.05 -0.55 1.87
C HIS A 96 -13.97 0.40 2.40
N VAL A 97 -13.30 1.17 1.54
CA VAL A 97 -12.37 2.23 1.96
C VAL A 97 -13.04 3.20 2.94
N ILE A 98 -14.20 3.73 2.55
CA ILE A 98 -14.95 4.68 3.38
C ILE A 98 -15.30 4.07 4.75
N ARG A 99 -15.72 2.80 4.79
CA ARG A 99 -16.04 2.09 6.04
C ARG A 99 -14.82 1.95 6.94
N LEU A 100 -13.67 1.54 6.39
CA LEU A 100 -12.41 1.42 7.14
C LEU A 100 -11.97 2.76 7.73
N LEU A 101 -11.97 3.81 6.93
CA LEU A 101 -11.61 5.15 7.40
C LEU A 101 -12.56 5.62 8.51
N LYS A 102 -13.87 5.42 8.37
CA LYS A 102 -14.87 5.75 9.40
C LYS A 102 -14.71 4.91 10.67
N SER A 103 -14.12 3.72 10.59
CA SER A 103 -13.80 2.88 11.75
C SER A 103 -12.43 3.18 12.37
N GLY A 104 -11.82 4.31 12.02
CA GLY A 104 -10.56 4.75 12.61
C GLY A 104 -9.32 4.09 12.01
N LYS A 105 -9.43 3.47 10.81
CA LYS A 105 -8.31 2.75 10.19
C LYS A 105 -7.54 3.62 9.22
N ARG A 106 -6.25 3.31 9.03
CA ARG A 106 -5.38 3.87 7.99
C ARG A 106 -5.50 3.03 6.73
N VAL A 107 -5.74 3.69 5.60
CA VAL A 107 -5.95 3.00 4.32
C VAL A 107 -5.04 3.59 3.26
N LEU A 108 -4.22 2.74 2.66
CA LEU A 108 -3.37 3.08 1.52
C LEU A 108 -4.14 2.88 0.21
N VAL A 109 -4.09 3.90 -0.63
CA VAL A 109 -4.68 3.88 -1.96
C VAL A 109 -3.64 4.39 -2.96
N PHE A 110 -3.59 3.75 -4.11
CA PHE A 110 -2.83 4.20 -5.27
C PHE A 110 -3.79 4.84 -6.27
N PRO A 111 -3.77 6.18 -6.45
CA PRO A 111 -4.71 6.87 -7.34
C PRO A 111 -4.68 6.38 -8.78
N GLU A 112 -3.52 5.95 -9.25
CA GLU A 112 -3.29 5.43 -10.60
C GLU A 112 -4.08 4.14 -10.91
N GLY A 113 -4.56 3.42 -9.88
CA GLY A 113 -5.32 2.19 -10.00
C GLY A 113 -4.53 0.96 -10.46
N SER A 114 -3.35 1.18 -11.03
CA SER A 114 -2.41 0.13 -11.48
C SER A 114 -0.98 0.57 -11.27
N ARG A 115 -0.05 -0.38 -11.34
CA ARG A 115 1.39 -0.05 -11.33
C ARG A 115 1.80 0.62 -12.64
N THR A 116 2.70 1.61 -12.54
CA THR A 116 3.26 2.28 -13.72
C THR A 116 4.00 1.30 -14.63
N PRO A 117 3.86 1.42 -15.96
CA PRO A 117 4.63 0.61 -16.91
C PRO A 117 6.05 1.15 -17.15
N ASP A 118 6.31 2.42 -16.88
CA ASP A 118 7.52 3.16 -17.27
C ASP A 118 8.29 3.79 -16.09
N GLY A 119 7.75 3.71 -14.87
CA GLY A 119 8.34 4.30 -13.66
C GLY A 119 7.90 5.74 -13.38
N GLU A 120 7.13 6.35 -14.27
CA GLU A 120 6.61 7.70 -14.09
C GLU A 120 5.32 7.70 -13.25
N ILE A 121 4.93 8.85 -12.74
CA ILE A 121 3.66 9.05 -12.05
C ILE A 121 2.61 9.43 -13.09
N HIS A 122 1.54 8.65 -13.13
CA HIS A 122 0.44 8.86 -14.05
C HIS A 122 -0.77 9.51 -13.37
N ASP A 123 -1.73 9.97 -14.18
CA ASP A 123 -2.94 10.59 -13.71
C ASP A 123 -3.75 9.67 -12.80
N GLY A 124 -4.27 10.24 -11.73
CA GLY A 124 -5.08 9.52 -10.77
C GLY A 124 -6.55 9.47 -11.14
N MET A 125 -7.21 8.37 -10.77
CA MET A 125 -8.66 8.21 -10.91
C MET A 125 -9.42 9.09 -9.91
N GLY A 126 -10.62 9.58 -10.29
CA GLY A 126 -11.44 10.52 -9.52
C GLY A 126 -12.03 10.01 -8.18
N GLY A 127 -11.76 8.75 -7.79
CA GLY A 127 -12.33 8.13 -6.59
C GLY A 127 -11.90 8.78 -5.26
N ILE A 128 -10.71 9.37 -5.19
CA ILE A 128 -10.18 10.00 -3.97
C ILE A 128 -11.06 11.14 -3.48
N GLY A 129 -11.53 12.01 -4.38
CA GLY A 129 -12.42 13.12 -4.04
C GLY A 129 -13.73 12.64 -3.37
N LEU A 130 -14.30 11.53 -3.86
CA LEU A 130 -15.49 10.95 -3.26
C LEU A 130 -15.19 10.35 -1.87
N ILE A 131 -14.06 9.67 -1.67
CA ILE A 131 -13.66 9.16 -0.36
C ILE A 131 -13.59 10.32 0.64
N LEU A 132 -12.89 11.40 0.28
CA LEU A 132 -12.69 12.55 1.15
C LEU A 132 -14.00 13.28 1.48
N SER A 133 -14.87 13.46 0.50
CA SER A 133 -16.19 14.09 0.72
C SER A 133 -17.05 13.32 1.72
N LYS A 134 -16.90 11.98 1.80
CA LYS A 134 -17.67 11.09 2.69
C LYS A 134 -17.03 10.82 4.04
N THR A 135 -15.73 11.04 4.18
CA THR A 135 -15.00 10.67 5.41
C THR A 135 -14.41 11.87 6.15
N LYS A 136 -14.02 12.92 5.43
CA LYS A 136 -13.35 14.13 5.96
C LYS A 136 -12.08 13.81 6.77
N VAL A 137 -11.43 12.68 6.50
CA VAL A 137 -10.17 12.30 7.15
C VAL A 137 -8.98 13.08 6.57
N PRO A 138 -7.89 13.23 7.32
CA PRO A 138 -6.66 13.78 6.76
C PRO A 138 -6.10 12.89 5.65
N VAL A 139 -5.40 13.54 4.70
CA VAL A 139 -4.69 12.87 3.60
C VAL A 139 -3.20 12.94 3.86
N GLN A 140 -2.55 11.78 3.78
CA GLN A 140 -1.09 11.68 3.85
C GLN A 140 -0.55 11.35 2.46
N PRO A 141 -0.06 12.32 1.69
CA PRO A 141 0.65 12.03 0.46
C PRO A 141 2.02 11.43 0.79
N LEU A 142 2.34 10.34 0.12
CA LEU A 142 3.65 9.69 0.15
C LEU A 142 4.16 9.52 -1.28
N ARG A 143 5.47 9.53 -1.44
CA ARG A 143 6.13 9.16 -2.69
C ARG A 143 7.07 8.00 -2.41
N ILE A 144 6.92 6.91 -3.15
CA ILE A 144 7.90 5.83 -3.18
C ILE A 144 8.80 6.04 -4.41
N SER A 145 10.10 5.86 -4.24
CA SER A 145 11.11 6.00 -5.29
C SER A 145 12.05 4.80 -5.25
N GLY A 146 12.59 4.40 -6.42
CA GLY A 146 13.48 3.25 -6.52
C GLY A 146 12.77 1.88 -6.61
N ALA A 147 11.48 1.82 -6.30
CA ALA A 147 10.74 0.58 -6.31
C ALA A 147 10.51 0.03 -7.74
N TYR A 148 10.41 0.90 -8.74
CA TYR A 148 10.35 0.51 -10.14
C TYR A 148 11.64 -0.18 -10.58
N GLU A 149 12.79 0.40 -10.28
CA GLU A 149 14.11 -0.15 -10.60
C GLU A 149 14.36 -1.46 -9.85
N ALA A 150 13.80 -1.57 -8.63
CA ALA A 150 13.93 -2.78 -7.82
C ALA A 150 13.03 -3.92 -8.34
N PHE A 151 11.76 -3.65 -8.69
CA PHE A 151 10.85 -4.72 -9.09
C PHE A 151 9.71 -4.22 -10.00
N PRO A 152 9.99 -3.87 -11.28
CA PRO A 152 8.99 -3.41 -12.24
C PRO A 152 7.98 -4.50 -12.62
N ILE A 153 6.91 -4.11 -13.31
CA ILE A 153 5.95 -5.04 -13.93
C ILE A 153 6.70 -5.96 -14.88
N GLY A 154 6.39 -7.26 -14.83
CA GLY A 154 6.98 -8.28 -15.70
C GLY A 154 8.34 -8.80 -15.26
N ALA A 155 8.98 -8.20 -14.27
CA ALA A 155 10.21 -8.77 -13.70
C ALA A 155 9.92 -10.09 -12.97
N ARG A 156 10.77 -11.09 -13.17
CA ARG A 156 10.64 -12.39 -12.51
C ARG A 156 11.15 -12.38 -11.07
N PHE A 157 12.16 -11.58 -10.79
CA PHE A 157 12.78 -11.45 -9.46
C PHE A 157 13.10 -9.99 -9.16
N PRO A 158 13.06 -9.59 -7.89
CA PRO A 158 13.48 -8.26 -7.49
C PRO A 158 15.00 -8.10 -7.66
N ARG A 159 15.41 -6.88 -8.01
CA ARG A 159 16.80 -6.45 -8.08
C ARG A 159 17.14 -5.71 -6.80
N LEU A 160 18.35 -5.89 -6.29
CA LEU A 160 18.84 -5.21 -5.08
C LEU A 160 19.16 -3.74 -5.42
N ARG A 161 18.14 -2.88 -5.35
CA ARG A 161 18.23 -1.44 -5.61
C ARG A 161 17.68 -0.68 -4.41
N PRO A 162 18.19 0.52 -4.10
CA PRO A 162 17.64 1.37 -3.03
C PRO A 162 16.20 1.78 -3.28
N VAL A 163 15.39 1.78 -2.22
CA VAL A 163 13.98 2.20 -2.21
C VAL A 163 13.71 3.13 -1.03
#